data_ba0420770d3e5cf344abf4c1dd59d058
#
_entry.id   ba0420770d3e5cf344abf4c1dd59d058
#
_cell.length_a   1.000
_cell.length_b   1.000
_cell.length_c   1.000
_cell.angle_alpha   90.00
_cell.angle_beta   90.00
_cell.angle_gamma   90.00
#
_symmetry.space_group_name_H-M   'P 1'
#
loop_
_entity.id
_entity.type
_entity.pdbx_description
1 polymer ?
#
loop_
_entity_poly.entity_id
_entity_poly.type
_entity_poly.pdbx_seq_one_letter_code
_entity_poly.pdbx_strand_id
1 'polypeptide(L)'
;MKIYLAKDAGYCFGVRDAVNLAYDSAKTHGEVYMLGTIVHNERVINDLSDAGAKVVNSLDEVPSNKPLLFRAHGTSPEIWKDAKKRNLKLIDATCPLVTEIHQDIKKLNDEGRKTIIIGDHGHDEVVAIAAQVDKPLVIS
;
A
#
# COMPACT_ATOMS: atom_id res chain seq x y z
N MET A 1 -6.30 -26.93 -28.86
CA MET A 1 -5.61 -26.47 -27.66
C MET A 1 -6.58 -26.63 -26.47
N LYS A 2 -6.16 -27.25 -25.35
CA LYS A 2 -6.97 -27.31 -24.12
C LYS A 2 -6.51 -26.18 -23.19
N ILE A 3 -7.45 -25.39 -22.69
CA ILE A 3 -7.19 -24.33 -21.72
C ILE A 3 -7.80 -24.78 -20.39
N TYR A 4 -7.00 -24.74 -19.33
CA TYR A 4 -7.44 -25.01 -17.96
C TYR A 4 -7.43 -23.70 -17.18
N LEU A 5 -8.59 -23.31 -16.65
CA LEU A 5 -8.72 -22.14 -15.78
C LEU A 5 -8.82 -22.62 -14.33
N ALA A 6 -7.99 -22.09 -13.45
CA ALA A 6 -8.09 -22.38 -12.02
C ALA A 6 -9.43 -21.84 -11.47
N LYS A 7 -10.05 -22.60 -10.58
CA LYS A 7 -11.35 -22.23 -9.99
C LYS A 7 -11.27 -20.90 -9.23
N ASP A 8 -10.17 -20.70 -8.50
CA ASP A 8 -9.94 -19.54 -7.65
C ASP A 8 -8.85 -18.63 -8.25
N ALA A 9 -8.91 -18.40 -9.59
CA ALA A 9 -8.01 -17.49 -10.28
C ALA A 9 -8.43 -16.04 -10.05
N GLY A 10 -7.45 -15.15 -9.80
CA GLY A 10 -7.67 -13.72 -9.65
C GLY A 10 -6.94 -13.11 -8.46
N TYR A 11 -7.37 -11.93 -8.07
CA TYR A 11 -6.81 -11.23 -6.91
C TYR A 11 -7.27 -11.86 -5.59
N CYS A 12 -6.39 -11.86 -4.59
CA CYS A 12 -6.84 -12.06 -3.21
C CYS A 12 -7.77 -10.92 -2.78
N PHE A 13 -8.49 -11.10 -1.68
CA PHE A 13 -9.46 -10.11 -1.21
C PHE A 13 -8.79 -8.75 -0.94
N GLY A 14 -7.61 -8.71 -0.31
CA GLY A 14 -6.90 -7.46 0.01
C GLY A 14 -6.52 -6.64 -1.22
N VAL A 15 -6.02 -7.30 -2.27
CA VAL A 15 -5.72 -6.64 -3.56
C VAL A 15 -6.99 -6.17 -4.25
N ARG A 16 -8.04 -7.00 -4.28
CA ARG A 16 -9.32 -6.64 -4.89
C ARG A 16 -9.93 -5.42 -4.20
N ASP A 17 -9.93 -5.41 -2.88
CA ASP A 17 -10.53 -4.33 -2.10
C ASP A 17 -9.75 -3.02 -2.28
N ALA A 18 -8.41 -3.08 -2.32
CA ALA A 18 -7.57 -1.92 -2.61
C ALA A 18 -7.80 -1.34 -4.01
N VAL A 19 -7.90 -2.20 -5.03
CA VAL A 19 -8.19 -1.77 -6.41
C VAL A 19 -9.58 -1.15 -6.50
N ASN A 20 -10.59 -1.75 -5.90
CA ASN A 20 -11.95 -1.20 -5.87
C ASN A 20 -11.97 0.17 -5.16
N LEU A 21 -11.28 0.29 -4.02
CA LEU A 21 -11.18 1.56 -3.30
C LEU A 21 -10.51 2.65 -4.15
N ALA A 22 -9.50 2.31 -4.95
CA ALA A 22 -8.86 3.26 -5.86
C ALA A 22 -9.83 3.74 -6.95
N TYR A 23 -10.60 2.84 -7.58
CA TYR A 23 -11.64 3.21 -8.54
C TYR A 23 -12.74 4.08 -7.93
N ASP A 24 -13.26 3.69 -6.78
CA ASP A 24 -14.32 4.43 -6.08
C ASP A 24 -13.84 5.82 -5.66
N SER A 25 -12.58 5.91 -5.23
CA SER A 25 -11.94 7.18 -4.87
C SER A 25 -11.79 8.10 -6.09
N ALA A 26 -11.31 7.56 -7.22
CA ALA A 26 -11.18 8.32 -8.46
C ALA A 26 -12.56 8.80 -8.96
N LYS A 27 -13.58 7.93 -8.92
CA LYS A 27 -14.95 8.28 -9.28
C LYS A 27 -15.54 9.37 -8.38
N THR A 28 -15.27 9.29 -7.08
CA THR A 28 -15.85 10.22 -6.10
C THR A 28 -15.18 11.60 -6.12
N HIS A 29 -13.86 11.64 -6.36
CA HIS A 29 -13.06 12.86 -6.28
C HIS A 29 -12.64 13.40 -7.66
N GLY A 30 -12.93 12.69 -8.74
CA GLY A 30 -12.47 12.99 -10.09
C GLY A 30 -10.99 12.75 -10.31
N GLU A 31 -10.17 12.87 -9.26
CA GLU A 31 -8.73 12.65 -9.29
C GLU A 31 -8.23 12.24 -7.91
N VAL A 32 -7.46 11.16 -7.83
CA VAL A 32 -6.81 10.64 -6.61
C VAL A 32 -5.34 10.35 -6.89
N TYR A 33 -4.48 10.60 -5.94
CA TYR A 33 -3.04 10.31 -6.03
C TYR A 33 -2.72 9.05 -5.24
N MET A 34 -2.00 8.12 -5.84
CA MET A 34 -1.56 6.86 -5.21
C MET A 34 -0.06 6.94 -4.95
N LEU A 35 0.36 6.79 -3.69
CA LEU A 35 1.77 6.75 -3.34
C LEU A 35 2.37 5.38 -3.69
N GLY A 36 3.04 5.32 -4.84
CA GLY A 36 3.45 4.08 -5.48
C GLY A 36 2.28 3.34 -6.15
N THR A 37 2.59 2.23 -6.81
CA THR A 37 1.58 1.42 -7.50
C THR A 37 0.73 0.63 -6.51
N ILE A 38 -0.59 0.61 -6.72
CA ILE A 38 -1.53 -0.10 -5.83
C ILE A 38 -1.31 -1.62 -5.90
N VAL A 39 -0.92 -2.10 -7.07
CA VAL A 39 -0.64 -3.50 -7.38
C VAL A 39 0.48 -3.58 -8.44
N HIS A 40 1.20 -4.71 -8.51
CA HIS A 40 2.22 -4.96 -9.52
C HIS A 40 1.61 -5.53 -10.82
N ASN A 41 0.68 -4.76 -11.44
CA ASN A 41 0.01 -5.13 -12.69
C ASN A 41 -0.19 -3.89 -13.56
N GLU A 42 0.61 -3.76 -14.61
CA GLU A 42 0.61 -2.59 -15.52
C GLU A 42 -0.77 -2.29 -16.12
N ARG A 43 -1.52 -3.33 -16.50
CA ARG A 43 -2.86 -3.14 -17.07
C ARG A 43 -3.79 -2.46 -16.06
N VAL A 44 -3.79 -2.93 -14.81
CA VAL A 44 -4.62 -2.35 -13.75
C VAL A 44 -4.19 -0.91 -13.44
N ILE A 45 -2.88 -0.65 -13.45
CA ILE A 45 -2.34 0.70 -13.23
C ILE A 45 -2.80 1.65 -14.34
N ASN A 46 -2.75 1.20 -15.60
CA ASN A 46 -3.21 2.00 -16.75
C ASN A 46 -4.73 2.24 -16.68
N ASP A 47 -5.53 1.20 -16.42
CA ASP A 47 -6.98 1.32 -16.27
C ASP A 47 -7.36 2.27 -15.11
N LEU A 48 -6.62 2.26 -14.01
CA LEU A 48 -6.79 3.18 -12.89
C LEU A 48 -6.38 4.62 -13.25
N SER A 49 -5.30 4.77 -14.02
CA SER A 49 -4.86 6.09 -14.52
C SER A 49 -5.92 6.72 -15.41
N ASP A 50 -6.51 5.95 -16.31
CA ASP A 50 -7.62 6.39 -17.19
C ASP A 50 -8.87 6.78 -16.38
N ALA A 51 -9.07 6.14 -15.22
CA ALA A 51 -10.15 6.45 -14.29
C ALA A 51 -9.86 7.68 -13.40
N GLY A 52 -8.64 8.25 -13.45
CA GLY A 52 -8.25 9.43 -12.66
C GLY A 52 -7.40 9.14 -11.42
N ALA A 53 -6.91 7.90 -11.27
CA ALA A 53 -6.00 7.54 -10.17
C ALA A 53 -4.54 7.63 -10.65
N LYS A 54 -3.80 8.64 -10.19
CA LYS A 54 -2.43 8.94 -10.62
C LYS A 54 -1.39 8.38 -9.66
N VAL A 55 -0.41 7.67 -10.18
CA VAL A 55 0.73 7.21 -9.39
C VAL A 55 1.71 8.36 -9.17
N VAL A 56 2.16 8.53 -7.92
CA VAL A 56 3.23 9.46 -7.53
C VAL A 56 4.27 8.72 -6.70
N ASN A 57 5.50 9.22 -6.72
CA ASN A 57 6.62 8.61 -6.01
C ASN A 57 6.95 9.33 -4.68
N SER A 58 6.41 10.53 -4.50
CA SER A 58 6.62 11.31 -3.28
C SER A 58 5.37 12.11 -2.89
N LEU A 59 5.31 12.51 -1.62
CA LEU A 59 4.24 13.37 -1.12
C LEU A 59 4.29 14.79 -1.72
N ASP A 60 5.44 15.20 -2.26
CA ASP A 60 5.61 16.53 -2.87
C ASP A 60 4.87 16.67 -4.20
N GLU A 61 4.58 15.55 -4.84
CA GLU A 61 3.82 15.49 -6.09
C GLU A 61 2.30 15.59 -5.89
N VAL A 62 1.84 15.52 -4.64
CA VAL A 62 0.40 15.52 -4.31
C VAL A 62 -0.08 16.95 -4.06
N PRO A 63 -1.00 17.49 -4.87
CA PRO A 63 -1.59 18.80 -4.59
C PRO A 63 -2.36 18.80 -3.26
N SER A 64 -2.26 19.89 -2.49
CA SER A 64 -2.81 20.00 -1.12
C SER A 64 -4.32 19.79 -1.01
N ASN A 65 -5.05 19.93 -2.11
CA ASN A 65 -6.52 19.77 -2.16
C ASN A 65 -6.97 18.43 -2.73
N LYS A 66 -6.04 17.51 -3.03
CA LYS A 66 -6.34 16.22 -3.63
C LYS A 66 -6.19 15.09 -2.63
N PRO A 67 -6.99 14.01 -2.75
CA PRO A 67 -6.84 12.84 -1.90
C PRO A 67 -5.61 12.04 -2.27
N LEU A 68 -4.95 11.51 -1.24
CA LEU A 68 -3.83 10.59 -1.33
C LEU A 68 -4.27 9.20 -0.84
N LEU A 69 -4.10 8.20 -1.69
CA LEU A 69 -4.38 6.81 -1.38
C LEU A 69 -3.07 6.06 -1.08
N PHE A 70 -3.04 5.41 0.07
CA PHE A 70 -1.98 4.48 0.45
C PHE A 70 -2.33 3.07 -0.05
N ARG A 71 -1.32 2.38 -0.53
CA ARG A 71 -1.44 1.08 -1.22
C ARG A 71 -1.66 -0.10 -0.27
N ALA A 72 -2.04 -1.26 -0.84
CA ALA A 72 -2.33 -2.50 -0.10
C ALA A 72 -1.14 -3.01 0.76
N HIS A 73 0.09 -2.75 0.33
CA HIS A 73 1.33 -3.19 1.00
C HIS A 73 1.61 -2.48 2.34
N GLY A 74 0.81 -1.46 2.67
CA GLY A 74 1.04 -0.63 3.84
C GLY A 74 2.03 0.51 3.58
N THR A 75 2.22 1.34 4.60
CA THR A 75 3.05 2.55 4.52
C THR A 75 3.75 2.77 5.85
N SER A 76 4.96 3.36 5.81
CA SER A 76 5.73 3.63 7.02
C SER A 76 5.06 4.69 7.92
N PRO A 77 5.28 4.62 9.24
CA PRO A 77 4.77 5.62 10.19
C PRO A 77 5.22 7.06 9.88
N GLU A 78 6.44 7.22 9.34
CA GLU A 78 7.00 8.53 8.97
C GLU A 78 6.20 9.16 7.83
N ILE A 79 5.90 8.38 6.79
CA ILE A 79 5.09 8.87 5.65
C ILE A 79 3.67 9.23 6.12
N TRP A 80 3.08 8.40 6.99
CA TRP A 80 1.79 8.70 7.62
C TRP A 80 1.82 10.04 8.38
N LYS A 81 2.86 10.26 9.19
CA LYS A 81 3.05 11.48 9.98
C LYS A 81 3.25 12.71 9.09
N ASP A 82 4.04 12.58 8.01
CA ASP A 82 4.29 13.67 7.09
C ASP A 82 3.03 14.03 6.28
N ALA A 83 2.33 13.04 5.75
CA ALA A 83 1.08 13.26 5.03
C ALA A 83 0.01 13.96 5.91
N LYS A 84 -0.08 13.58 7.20
CA LYS A 84 -0.95 14.27 8.17
C LYS A 84 -0.52 15.71 8.44
N LYS A 85 0.79 15.97 8.57
CA LYS A 85 1.31 17.34 8.76
C LYS A 85 0.98 18.26 7.58
N ARG A 86 0.95 17.69 6.35
CA ARG A 86 0.58 18.41 5.13
C ARG A 86 -0.94 18.58 4.96
N ASN A 87 -1.75 18.10 5.92
CA ASN A 87 -3.20 18.09 5.86
C ASN A 87 -3.78 17.43 4.58
N LEU A 88 -3.10 16.41 4.07
CA LEU A 88 -3.60 15.65 2.93
C LEU A 88 -4.83 14.84 3.32
N LYS A 89 -5.80 14.72 2.42
CA LYS A 89 -6.96 13.84 2.58
C LYS A 89 -6.52 12.40 2.33
N LEU A 90 -6.30 11.64 3.41
CA LEU A 90 -5.76 10.29 3.34
C LEU A 90 -6.88 9.25 3.13
N ILE A 91 -6.63 8.33 2.21
CA ILE A 91 -7.43 7.13 1.96
C ILE A 91 -6.49 5.94 2.15
N ASP A 92 -6.82 5.05 3.07
CA ASP A 92 -5.99 3.89 3.40
C ASP A 92 -6.54 2.63 2.72
N ALA A 93 -5.78 2.08 1.77
CA ALA A 93 -6.09 0.82 1.12
C ALA A 93 -5.21 -0.33 1.63
N THR A 94 -4.55 -0.16 2.78
CA THR A 94 -3.73 -1.23 3.38
C THR A 94 -4.57 -2.47 3.61
N CYS A 95 -4.07 -3.61 3.15
CA CYS A 95 -4.70 -4.89 3.38
C CYS A 95 -4.86 -5.14 4.90
N PRO A 96 -6.04 -5.59 5.38
CA PRO A 96 -6.24 -5.86 6.80
C PRO A 96 -5.22 -6.83 7.40
N LEU A 97 -4.77 -7.84 6.64
CA LEU A 97 -3.72 -8.76 7.09
C LEU A 97 -2.37 -8.06 7.26
N VAL A 98 -2.03 -7.12 6.39
CA VAL A 98 -0.81 -6.30 6.54
C VAL A 98 -0.92 -5.39 7.76
N THR A 99 -2.09 -4.82 8.01
CA THR A 99 -2.35 -4.02 9.21
C THR A 99 -2.17 -4.85 10.50
N GLU A 100 -2.66 -6.10 10.50
CA GLU A 100 -2.48 -7.04 11.62
C GLU A 100 -1.00 -7.32 11.86
N ILE A 101 -0.23 -7.63 10.79
CA ILE A 101 1.23 -7.82 10.88
C ILE A 101 1.93 -6.58 11.47
N HIS A 102 1.54 -5.37 11.04
CA HIS A 102 2.10 -4.13 11.58
C HIS A 102 1.81 -3.96 13.08
N GLN A 103 0.64 -4.38 13.55
CA GLN A 103 0.27 -4.33 14.98
C GLN A 103 1.05 -5.36 15.79
N ASP A 104 1.13 -6.59 15.30
CA ASP A 104 1.83 -7.69 15.97
C ASP A 104 3.32 -7.41 16.10
N ILE A 105 3.96 -6.93 15.03
CA ILE A 105 5.40 -6.64 15.05
C ILE A 105 5.72 -5.48 16.01
N LYS A 106 4.86 -4.46 16.11
CA LYS A 106 5.01 -3.39 17.09
C LYS A 106 4.91 -3.92 18.52
N LYS A 107 3.91 -4.74 18.80
CA LYS A 107 3.73 -5.36 20.11
C LYS A 107 4.95 -6.19 20.50
N LEU A 108 5.47 -7.01 19.58
CA LEU A 108 6.66 -7.82 19.83
C LEU A 108 7.91 -6.95 20.07
N ASN A 109 8.05 -5.84 19.34
CA ASN A 109 9.11 -4.87 19.54
C ASN A 109 9.03 -4.21 20.94
N ASP A 110 7.83 -3.84 21.38
CA ASP A 110 7.59 -3.27 22.71
C ASP A 110 7.90 -4.27 23.84
N GLU A 111 7.75 -5.57 23.57
CA GLU A 111 8.18 -6.67 24.44
C GLU A 111 9.72 -6.89 24.43
N GLY A 112 10.47 -6.08 23.67
CA GLY A 112 11.94 -6.20 23.55
C GLY A 112 12.42 -7.33 22.64
N ARG A 113 11.55 -7.90 21.81
CA ARG A 113 11.91 -8.94 20.86
C ARG A 113 12.61 -8.36 19.64
N LYS A 114 13.60 -9.09 19.13
CA LYS A 114 14.25 -8.76 17.86
C LYS A 114 13.44 -9.29 16.70
N THR A 115 13.24 -8.43 15.69
CA THR A 115 12.50 -8.77 14.48
C THR A 115 13.45 -9.17 13.36
N ILE A 116 13.16 -10.33 12.74
CA ILE A 116 13.81 -10.79 11.51
C ILE A 116 12.71 -10.86 10.44
N ILE A 117 12.96 -10.20 9.31
CA ILE A 117 12.07 -10.20 8.15
C ILE A 117 12.79 -10.94 7.02
N ILE A 118 12.16 -11.94 6.46
CA ILE A 118 12.68 -12.69 5.30
C ILE A 118 11.93 -12.20 4.06
N GLY A 119 12.67 -11.58 3.12
CA GLY A 119 12.10 -11.03 1.89
C GLY A 119 13.02 -10.03 1.21
N ASP A 120 12.70 -9.65 -0.01
CA ASP A 120 13.52 -8.74 -0.81
C ASP A 120 13.59 -7.35 -0.18
N HIS A 121 14.80 -6.82 0.02
CA HIS A 121 15.04 -5.51 0.64
C HIS A 121 14.28 -4.34 -0.01
N GLY A 122 14.05 -4.40 -1.33
CA GLY A 122 13.35 -3.37 -2.09
C GLY A 122 11.84 -3.59 -2.23
N HIS A 123 11.30 -4.71 -1.73
CA HIS A 123 9.87 -4.96 -1.84
C HIS A 123 9.07 -4.04 -0.91
N ASP A 124 8.04 -3.42 -1.45
CA ASP A 124 7.24 -2.39 -0.78
C ASP A 124 6.68 -2.81 0.58
N GLU A 125 6.20 -4.06 0.68
CA GLU A 125 5.65 -4.62 1.92
C GLU A 125 6.75 -4.85 2.96
N VAL A 126 7.93 -5.35 2.54
CA VAL A 126 9.09 -5.53 3.42
C VAL A 126 9.55 -4.18 3.98
N VAL A 127 9.62 -3.16 3.13
CA VAL A 127 9.96 -1.79 3.55
C VAL A 127 8.94 -1.24 4.53
N ALA A 128 7.65 -1.42 4.27
CA ALA A 128 6.57 -0.95 5.13
C ALA A 128 6.57 -1.66 6.50
N ILE A 129 6.78 -2.99 6.54
CA ILE A 129 6.88 -3.78 7.77
C ILE A 129 8.14 -3.40 8.55
N ALA A 130 9.29 -3.32 7.89
CA ALA A 130 10.57 -2.96 8.53
C ALA A 130 10.50 -1.57 9.21
N ALA A 131 9.79 -0.63 8.61
CA ALA A 131 9.61 0.70 9.18
C ALA A 131 8.72 0.75 10.44
N GLN A 132 8.08 -0.35 10.84
CA GLN A 132 7.24 -0.38 12.04
C GLN A 132 8.03 -0.58 13.33
N VAL A 133 9.29 -0.99 13.27
CA VAL A 133 10.10 -1.39 14.44
C VAL A 133 11.53 -0.84 14.36
N ASP A 134 12.19 -0.81 15.52
CA ASP A 134 13.57 -0.37 15.62
C ASP A 134 14.54 -1.48 15.19
N LYS A 135 15.45 -1.15 14.25
CA LYS A 135 16.57 -2.02 13.83
C LYS A 135 16.15 -3.45 13.44
N PRO A 136 15.17 -3.63 12.54
CA PRO A 136 14.84 -4.94 12.03
C PRO A 136 16.02 -5.52 11.23
N LEU A 137 16.17 -6.85 11.25
CA LEU A 137 17.10 -7.56 10.36
C LEU A 137 16.28 -8.04 9.15
N VAL A 138 16.61 -7.54 7.96
CA VAL A 138 16.02 -8.03 6.70
C VAL A 138 17.01 -9.00 6.06
N ILE A 139 16.52 -10.17 5.65
CA ILE A 139 17.29 -11.24 4.99
C ILE A 139 16.56 -11.58 3.69
N SER A 140 17.25 -11.47 2.55
CA SER A 140 16.77 -11.87 1.22
C SER A 140 17.48 -13.15 0.76
#